data_2c633f7f95c2c2306be0742d0d43de1f
#
_entry.id   2c633f7f95c2c2306be0742d0d43de1f
#
_cell.length_a   1.000
_cell.length_b   1.000
_cell.length_c   1.000
_cell.angle_alpha   90.00
_cell.angle_beta   90.00
_cell.angle_gamma   90.00
#
_symmetry.space_group_name_H-M   'P 1'
#
loop_
_entity.id
_entity.type
_entity.pdbx_description
1 polymer ?
#
loop_
_entity_poly.entity_id
_entity_poly.type
_entity_poly.pdbx_seq_one_letter_code
_entity_poly.pdbx_strand_id
1 'polypeptide(L)'
;MNIAHRGASGYAPENTFAAYFLALKMKADYLEIDVQMSRDGELVLIHDKTVERTTDGNGLVSEKTLHELKELDAGGWFSGEFKNERIPTLPEVFATLRTKVGFLIELKNPSLYPGIEEKLVRTLESFRLAESDKIIVQSFDEKAVQRIKKRLPKISVGVLVKYSIWGISSAKLKEISAYATYVNPNRRLITKKLVKRIHQNGMKVIPYAVYRKKTIQSFYNLGVDGIICDYPDLVAETQKAR
;
A
#
# COMPACT_ATOMS: atom_id res chain seq x y z
N MET A 1 5.36 -0.80 -13.05
CA MET A 1 5.91 -0.44 -11.73
C MET A 1 6.10 -1.70 -10.89
N ASN A 2 7.22 -1.79 -10.17
CA ASN A 2 7.51 -2.81 -9.16
C ASN A 2 7.16 -2.26 -7.77
N ILE A 3 6.12 -2.78 -7.14
CA ILE A 3 5.58 -2.26 -5.88
C ILE A 3 5.73 -3.34 -4.81
N ALA A 4 6.60 -3.07 -3.83
CA ALA A 4 6.89 -3.99 -2.74
C ALA A 4 5.77 -3.94 -1.69
N HIS A 5 4.97 -5.01 -1.58
CA HIS A 5 3.83 -5.16 -0.70
C HIS A 5 4.28 -5.20 0.77
N ARG A 6 4.04 -4.13 1.53
CA ARG A 6 4.51 -3.95 2.90
C ARG A 6 6.04 -4.05 3.02
N GLY A 7 6.77 -3.62 1.95
CA GLY A 7 8.17 -3.93 1.75
C GLY A 7 8.41 -5.28 1.08
N ALA A 8 9.60 -5.85 1.23
CA ALA A 8 9.93 -7.20 0.74
C ALA A 8 9.41 -8.26 1.72
N SER A 9 8.07 -8.29 1.93
CA SER A 9 7.41 -9.05 3.00
C SER A 9 7.50 -10.57 2.86
N GLY A 10 7.91 -11.06 1.68
CA GLY A 10 8.24 -12.48 1.49
C GLY A 10 9.60 -12.90 2.10
N TYR A 11 10.42 -11.93 2.52
CA TYR A 11 11.78 -12.16 3.03
C TYR A 11 12.07 -11.49 4.38
N ALA A 12 11.26 -10.53 4.80
CA ALA A 12 11.43 -9.77 6.03
C ALA A 12 10.05 -9.42 6.61
N PRO A 13 9.92 -9.14 7.93
CA PRO A 13 8.63 -8.86 8.55
C PRO A 13 7.93 -7.64 7.91
N GLU A 14 6.68 -7.84 7.51
CA GLU A 14 5.87 -6.83 6.82
C GLU A 14 5.79 -5.51 7.58
N ASN A 15 5.73 -4.38 6.86
CA ASN A 15 5.61 -3.03 7.40
C ASN A 15 6.71 -2.63 8.40
N THR A 16 7.93 -3.19 8.27
CA THR A 16 9.11 -2.83 9.08
C THR A 16 10.21 -2.18 8.22
N PHE A 17 11.15 -1.51 8.88
CA PHE A 17 12.32 -0.97 8.19
C PHE A 17 13.17 -2.05 7.53
N ALA A 18 13.29 -3.25 8.13
CA ALA A 18 13.99 -4.38 7.52
C ALA A 18 13.40 -4.73 6.15
N ALA A 19 12.06 -4.86 6.06
CA ALA A 19 11.37 -5.15 4.79
C ALA A 19 11.53 -4.00 3.77
N TYR A 20 11.49 -2.75 4.22
CA TYR A 20 11.62 -1.59 3.33
C TYR A 20 13.03 -1.46 2.75
N PHE A 21 14.07 -1.57 3.57
CA PHE A 21 15.45 -1.52 3.09
C PHE A 21 15.76 -2.68 2.14
N LEU A 22 15.22 -3.87 2.43
CA LEU A 22 15.39 -5.02 1.55
C LEU A 22 14.69 -4.79 0.19
N ALA A 23 13.49 -4.22 0.18
CA ALA A 23 12.77 -3.86 -1.05
C ALA A 23 13.56 -2.85 -1.92
N LEU A 24 14.22 -1.87 -1.30
CA LEU A 24 15.10 -0.93 -2.02
C LEU A 24 16.28 -1.67 -2.67
N LYS A 25 16.94 -2.58 -1.95
CA LYS A 25 18.02 -3.41 -2.50
C LYS A 25 17.54 -4.25 -3.70
N MET A 26 16.29 -4.70 -3.68
CA MET A 26 15.62 -5.45 -4.75
C MET A 26 15.03 -4.55 -5.85
N LYS A 27 15.34 -3.24 -5.83
CA LYS A 27 14.94 -2.27 -6.87
C LYS A 27 13.43 -2.10 -7.02
N ALA A 28 12.71 -2.06 -5.91
CA ALA A 28 11.32 -1.65 -5.91
C ALA A 28 11.21 -0.17 -6.33
N ASP A 29 10.23 0.14 -7.20
CA ASP A 29 9.90 1.51 -7.60
C ASP A 29 9.08 2.20 -6.51
N TYR A 30 8.23 1.44 -5.81
CA TYR A 30 7.33 1.89 -4.76
C TYR A 30 7.35 0.90 -3.58
N LEU A 31 7.22 1.45 -2.37
CA LEU A 31 6.81 0.69 -1.19
C LEU A 31 5.30 0.83 -1.04
N GLU A 32 4.60 -0.27 -0.98
CA GLU A 32 3.23 -0.27 -0.49
C GLU A 32 3.28 -0.41 1.04
N ILE A 33 2.48 0.42 1.74
CA ILE A 33 2.48 0.56 3.19
C ILE A 33 1.06 0.71 3.74
N ASP A 34 0.76 0.01 4.82
CA ASP A 34 -0.55 0.00 5.47
C ASP A 34 -0.60 1.01 6.62
N VAL A 35 -1.40 2.06 6.50
CA VAL A 35 -1.51 3.13 7.51
C VAL A 35 -2.75 2.96 8.36
N GLN A 36 -2.56 2.92 9.67
CA GLN A 36 -3.57 3.04 10.71
C GLN A 36 -3.19 4.19 11.67
N MET A 37 -3.98 4.40 12.73
CA MET A 37 -3.72 5.48 13.68
C MET A 37 -3.80 4.95 15.12
N SER A 38 -2.85 5.33 15.95
CA SER A 38 -2.82 5.03 17.39
C SER A 38 -3.91 5.79 18.14
N ARG A 39 -4.16 5.43 19.40
CA ARG A 39 -5.11 6.10 20.28
C ARG A 39 -4.81 7.59 20.47
N ASP A 40 -3.56 7.96 20.50
CA ASP A 40 -3.06 9.35 20.64
C ASP A 40 -2.85 10.08 19.31
N GLY A 41 -3.36 9.49 18.18
CA GLY A 41 -3.47 10.16 16.89
C GLY A 41 -2.21 10.10 16.02
N GLU A 42 -1.29 9.18 16.25
CA GLU A 42 -0.10 9.03 15.41
C GLU A 42 -0.30 7.98 14.31
N LEU A 43 0.18 8.28 13.08
CA LEU A 43 0.08 7.36 11.95
C LEU A 43 1.13 6.27 12.07
N VAL A 44 0.70 5.03 12.22
CA VAL A 44 1.53 3.83 12.39
C VAL A 44 1.35 2.87 11.23
N LEU A 45 2.37 2.06 10.94
CA LEU A 45 2.36 1.15 9.80
C LEU A 45 2.15 -0.28 10.27
N ILE A 46 0.92 -0.76 10.12
CA ILE A 46 0.50 -2.12 10.47
C ILE A 46 -0.77 -2.48 9.68
N HIS A 47 -0.85 -3.74 9.22
CA HIS A 47 -1.95 -4.16 8.35
C HIS A 47 -3.25 -4.45 9.11
N ASP A 48 -3.19 -5.29 10.14
CA ASP A 48 -4.39 -5.76 10.85
C ASP A 48 -4.90 -4.72 11.84
N LYS A 49 -6.17 -4.77 12.17
CA LYS A 49 -6.77 -3.91 13.22
C LYS A 49 -6.18 -4.17 14.61
N THR A 50 -5.64 -5.36 14.81
CA THR A 50 -5.04 -5.82 16.06
C THR A 50 -3.56 -6.14 15.84
N VAL A 51 -2.79 -6.21 16.93
CA VAL A 51 -1.33 -6.35 16.84
C VAL A 51 -0.83 -7.80 16.89
N GLU A 52 -1.69 -8.78 17.19
CA GLU A 52 -1.29 -10.17 17.54
C GLU A 52 -0.52 -10.91 16.46
N ARG A 53 -0.91 -10.74 15.17
CA ARG A 53 -0.32 -11.54 14.08
C ARG A 53 1.14 -11.17 13.79
N THR A 54 1.47 -9.90 13.96
CA THR A 54 2.78 -9.36 13.54
C THR A 54 3.58 -8.76 14.69
N THR A 55 3.17 -9.01 15.93
CA THR A 55 3.92 -8.57 17.13
C THR A 55 3.77 -9.58 18.26
N ASP A 56 4.51 -9.36 19.33
CA ASP A 56 4.40 -10.09 20.61
C ASP A 56 3.31 -9.55 21.56
N GLY A 57 2.54 -8.53 21.11
CA GLY A 57 1.45 -7.94 21.90
C GLY A 57 0.06 -8.45 21.53
N ASN A 58 -0.96 -7.85 22.14
CA ASN A 58 -2.36 -8.13 21.87
C ASN A 58 -3.22 -6.87 21.90
N GLY A 59 -4.43 -6.93 21.31
CA GLY A 59 -5.44 -5.87 21.33
C GLY A 59 -5.43 -4.96 20.10
N LEU A 60 -6.37 -4.01 20.08
CA LEU A 60 -6.58 -3.13 18.95
C LEU A 60 -5.50 -2.05 18.83
N VAL A 61 -5.07 -1.76 17.63
CA VAL A 61 -4.17 -0.64 17.32
C VAL A 61 -4.75 0.69 17.79
N SER A 62 -6.05 0.90 17.57
CA SER A 62 -6.77 2.11 17.96
C SER A 62 -6.89 2.34 19.47
N GLU A 63 -6.62 1.34 20.30
CA GLU A 63 -6.68 1.41 21.76
C GLU A 63 -5.31 1.63 22.39
N LYS A 64 -4.23 1.54 21.62
CA LYS A 64 -2.84 1.70 22.07
C LYS A 64 -2.28 3.08 21.71
N THR A 65 -1.54 3.67 22.62
CA THR A 65 -0.71 4.85 22.33
C THR A 65 0.46 4.49 21.43
N LEU A 66 1.08 5.48 20.79
CA LEU A 66 2.30 5.26 20.05
C LEU A 66 3.40 4.62 20.93
N HIS A 67 3.54 5.07 22.17
CA HIS A 67 4.53 4.51 23.11
C HIS A 67 4.30 3.00 23.30
N GLU A 68 3.06 2.59 23.62
CA GLU A 68 2.71 1.16 23.78
C GLU A 68 2.96 0.34 22.51
N LEU A 69 2.68 0.90 21.31
CA LEU A 69 2.95 0.23 20.03
C LEU A 69 4.45 0.10 19.74
N LYS A 70 5.26 1.08 20.16
CA LYS A 70 6.73 1.07 19.96
C LYS A 70 7.46 0.08 20.87
N GLU A 71 6.87 -0.35 21.98
CA GLU A 71 7.45 -1.39 22.85
C GLU A 71 7.30 -2.80 22.26
N LEU A 72 6.37 -3.01 21.32
CA LEU A 72 6.12 -4.32 20.71
C LEU A 72 7.24 -4.74 19.77
N ASP A 73 7.60 -6.02 19.81
CA ASP A 73 8.49 -6.66 18.83
C ASP A 73 7.70 -7.01 17.57
N ALA A 74 7.95 -6.29 16.48
CA ALA A 74 7.28 -6.48 15.20
C ALA A 74 8.06 -7.37 14.22
N GLY A 75 9.13 -8.04 14.66
CA GLY A 75 9.98 -8.85 13.80
C GLY A 75 10.14 -10.29 14.22
N GLY A 76 10.15 -10.58 15.52
CA GLY A 76 10.43 -11.91 16.08
C GLY A 76 9.44 -13.00 15.63
N TRP A 77 8.22 -12.64 15.28
CA TRP A 77 7.20 -13.54 14.71
C TRP A 77 7.60 -14.10 13.34
N PHE A 78 8.38 -13.36 12.56
CA PHE A 78 8.84 -13.75 11.23
C PHE A 78 10.10 -14.64 11.32
N SER A 79 11.11 -14.16 12.01
CA SER A 79 12.35 -14.90 12.31
C SER A 79 13.08 -14.24 13.48
N GLY A 80 13.85 -15.04 14.25
CA GLY A 80 14.70 -14.53 15.33
C GLY A 80 15.74 -13.50 14.89
N GLU A 81 16.12 -13.48 13.62
CA GLU A 81 17.03 -12.48 13.04
C GLU A 81 16.44 -11.06 13.06
N PHE A 82 15.11 -10.94 13.01
CA PHE A 82 14.39 -9.66 13.01
C PHE A 82 13.84 -9.28 14.39
N LYS A 83 14.26 -10.01 15.44
CA LYS A 83 13.86 -9.65 16.80
C LYS A 83 14.23 -8.21 17.12
N ASN A 84 13.31 -7.49 17.79
CA ASN A 84 13.38 -6.08 18.12
C ASN A 84 13.11 -5.10 16.95
N GLU A 85 12.70 -5.55 15.75
CA GLU A 85 12.06 -4.63 14.81
C GLU A 85 10.82 -4.00 15.49
N ARG A 86 10.56 -2.74 15.17
CA ARG A 86 9.46 -1.97 15.78
C ARG A 86 8.44 -1.57 14.74
N ILE A 87 7.20 -1.35 15.15
CA ILE A 87 6.17 -0.75 14.29
C ILE A 87 6.63 0.67 13.93
N PRO A 88 6.87 0.99 12.63
CA PRO A 88 7.26 2.32 12.22
C PRO A 88 6.08 3.29 12.26
N THR A 89 6.35 4.58 12.42
CA THR A 89 5.41 5.64 12.08
C THR A 89 5.60 6.09 10.62
N LEU A 90 4.54 6.64 10.02
CA LEU A 90 4.64 7.22 8.68
C LEU A 90 5.67 8.36 8.61
N PRO A 91 5.75 9.29 9.59
CA PRO A 91 6.81 10.30 9.63
C PRO A 91 8.22 9.72 9.64
N GLU A 92 8.50 8.66 10.41
CA GLU A 92 9.82 8.01 10.44
C GLU A 92 10.20 7.45 9.06
N VAL A 93 9.24 6.79 8.39
CA VAL A 93 9.46 6.23 7.05
C VAL A 93 9.71 7.34 6.03
N PHE A 94 8.96 8.42 6.04
CA PHE A 94 9.20 9.55 5.15
C PHE A 94 10.53 10.23 5.42
N ALA A 95 10.89 10.46 6.68
CA ALA A 95 12.18 11.03 7.04
C ALA A 95 13.35 10.24 6.44
N THR A 96 13.23 8.91 6.43
CA THR A 96 14.31 7.99 6.03
C THR A 96 14.32 7.69 4.52
N LEU A 97 13.15 7.59 3.87
CA LEU A 97 13.02 6.94 2.56
C LEU A 97 12.40 7.81 1.46
N ARG A 98 11.80 8.99 1.75
CA ARG A 98 11.02 9.77 0.75
C ARG A 98 11.80 10.21 -0.50
N THR A 99 13.12 10.30 -0.40
CA THR A 99 13.97 10.66 -1.55
C THR A 99 14.43 9.45 -2.37
N LYS A 100 14.24 8.24 -1.86
CA LYS A 100 14.80 7.00 -2.40
C LYS A 100 13.79 6.18 -3.21
N VAL A 101 12.50 6.28 -2.89
CA VAL A 101 11.46 5.41 -3.43
C VAL A 101 10.11 6.12 -3.42
N GLY A 102 9.15 5.70 -4.27
CA GLY A 102 7.76 6.12 -4.20
C GLY A 102 6.97 5.38 -3.12
N PHE A 103 5.80 5.88 -2.76
CA PHE A 103 4.91 5.26 -1.77
C PHE A 103 3.51 5.05 -2.32
N LEU A 104 3.01 3.82 -2.18
CA LEU A 104 1.61 3.45 -2.34
C LEU A 104 1.02 3.27 -0.94
N ILE A 105 0.30 4.26 -0.44
CA ILE A 105 -0.19 4.36 0.93
C ILE A 105 -1.61 3.81 1.01
N GLU A 106 -1.82 2.69 1.67
CA GLU A 106 -3.16 2.19 1.96
C GLU A 106 -3.69 2.77 3.27
N LEU A 107 -4.81 3.51 3.23
CA LEU A 107 -5.57 3.85 4.43
C LEU A 107 -6.43 2.65 4.84
N LYS A 108 -6.06 2.04 5.96
CA LYS A 108 -6.76 0.87 6.52
C LYS A 108 -7.96 1.32 7.35
N ASN A 109 -9.15 0.81 7.01
CA ASN A 109 -10.38 1.00 7.81
C ASN A 109 -10.58 2.44 8.32
N PRO A 110 -10.52 3.50 7.46
CA PRO A 110 -10.51 4.88 7.90
C PRO A 110 -11.71 5.27 8.77
N SER A 111 -12.85 4.57 8.64
CA SER A 111 -14.02 4.76 9.49
C SER A 111 -13.80 4.47 10.99
N LEU A 112 -12.76 3.70 11.33
CA LEU A 112 -12.38 3.43 12.73
C LEU A 112 -11.52 4.55 13.34
N TYR A 113 -11.01 5.46 12.52
CA TYR A 113 -10.03 6.46 12.89
C TYR A 113 -10.50 7.86 12.49
N PRO A 114 -11.41 8.51 13.25
CA PRO A 114 -11.85 9.87 12.95
C PRO A 114 -10.65 10.82 12.79
N GLY A 115 -10.59 11.52 11.63
CA GLY A 115 -9.51 12.46 11.34
C GLY A 115 -8.24 11.86 10.71
N ILE A 116 -8.19 10.56 10.40
CA ILE A 116 -6.99 9.92 9.80
C ILE A 116 -6.64 10.55 8.43
N GLU A 117 -7.62 10.90 7.60
CA GLU A 117 -7.38 11.56 6.31
C GLU A 117 -6.75 12.95 6.52
N GLU A 118 -7.24 13.72 7.50
CA GLU A 118 -6.68 15.02 7.86
C GLU A 118 -5.23 14.88 8.33
N LYS A 119 -4.97 13.92 9.23
CA LYS A 119 -3.63 13.64 9.74
C LYS A 119 -2.68 13.23 8.61
N LEU A 120 -3.14 12.38 7.65
CA LEU A 120 -2.35 12.01 6.48
C LEU A 120 -2.04 13.23 5.60
N VAL A 121 -3.03 14.08 5.32
CA VAL A 121 -2.83 15.31 4.53
C VAL A 121 -1.76 16.18 5.17
N ARG A 122 -1.89 16.52 6.45
CA ARG A 122 -0.91 17.32 7.20
C ARG A 122 0.49 16.69 7.20
N THR A 123 0.57 15.36 7.32
CA THR A 123 1.86 14.64 7.26
C THR A 123 2.48 14.78 5.87
N LEU A 124 1.73 14.60 4.80
CA LEU A 124 2.23 14.78 3.43
C LEU A 124 2.69 16.23 3.17
N GLU A 125 1.96 17.21 3.66
CA GLU A 125 2.33 18.65 3.57
C GLU A 125 3.63 18.93 4.32
N SER A 126 3.78 18.46 5.55
CA SER A 126 4.97 18.70 6.39
C SER A 126 6.26 18.12 5.77
N PHE A 127 6.14 17.02 5.02
CA PHE A 127 7.24 16.41 4.28
C PHE A 127 7.39 16.92 2.84
N ARG A 128 6.58 17.91 2.41
CA ARG A 128 6.52 18.46 1.04
C ARG A 128 6.20 17.40 -0.03
N LEU A 129 5.33 16.45 0.33
CA LEU A 129 4.90 15.36 -0.54
C LEU A 129 3.49 15.54 -1.08
N ALA A 130 2.79 16.60 -0.68
CA ALA A 130 1.39 16.87 -1.04
C ALA A 130 1.12 17.05 -2.56
N GLU A 131 2.16 17.28 -3.35
CA GLU A 131 2.09 17.41 -4.81
C GLU A 131 3.02 16.43 -5.55
N SER A 132 3.59 15.46 -4.83
CA SER A 132 4.57 14.52 -5.38
C SER A 132 3.92 13.47 -6.26
N ASP A 133 4.47 13.24 -7.45
CA ASP A 133 4.12 12.16 -8.36
C ASP A 133 4.54 10.76 -7.85
N LYS A 134 5.39 10.73 -6.82
CA LYS A 134 5.83 9.52 -6.11
C LYS A 134 4.88 9.07 -4.99
N ILE A 135 3.75 9.77 -4.80
CA ILE A 135 2.75 9.41 -3.80
C ILE A 135 1.47 8.96 -4.49
N ILE A 136 1.02 7.78 -4.11
CA ILE A 136 -0.30 7.24 -4.48
C ILE A 136 -1.00 6.87 -3.16
N VAL A 137 -2.22 7.36 -2.95
CA VAL A 137 -3.03 6.97 -1.80
C VAL A 137 -4.15 6.05 -2.26
N GLN A 138 -4.33 4.92 -1.59
CA GLN A 138 -5.38 3.95 -1.90
C GLN A 138 -6.19 3.54 -0.67
N SER A 139 -7.39 3.07 -0.88
CA SER A 139 -8.22 2.45 0.16
C SER A 139 -9.32 1.59 -0.47
N PHE A 140 -9.89 0.68 0.35
CA PHE A 140 -11.18 0.03 0.07
C PHE A 140 -12.37 0.96 0.34
N ASP A 141 -12.17 2.00 1.16
CA ASP A 141 -13.16 3.05 1.40
C ASP A 141 -13.05 4.13 0.33
N GLU A 142 -13.93 4.05 -0.67
CA GLU A 142 -13.97 5.01 -1.77
C GLU A 142 -14.26 6.44 -1.31
N LYS A 143 -15.04 6.62 -0.24
CA LYS A 143 -15.33 7.95 0.32
C LYS A 143 -14.08 8.58 0.92
N ALA A 144 -13.23 7.79 1.59
CA ALA A 144 -11.93 8.26 2.07
C ALA A 144 -11.02 8.66 0.91
N VAL A 145 -10.95 7.85 -0.16
CA VAL A 145 -10.20 8.18 -1.38
C VAL A 145 -10.67 9.51 -1.99
N GLN A 146 -11.98 9.70 -2.11
CA GLN A 146 -12.55 10.96 -2.63
C GLN A 146 -12.23 12.16 -1.74
N ARG A 147 -12.31 12.02 -0.40
CA ARG A 147 -11.95 13.09 0.56
C ARG A 147 -10.48 13.48 0.43
N ILE A 148 -9.57 12.49 0.30
CA ILE A 148 -8.14 12.75 0.04
C ILE A 148 -7.95 13.47 -1.29
N LYS A 149 -8.57 12.98 -2.39
CA LYS A 149 -8.45 13.60 -3.72
C LYS A 149 -8.94 15.06 -3.73
N LYS A 150 -10.02 15.34 -3.01
CA LYS A 150 -10.55 16.71 -2.89
C LYS A 150 -9.57 17.65 -2.16
N ARG A 151 -8.86 17.16 -1.12
CA ARG A 151 -7.90 17.95 -0.35
C ARG A 151 -6.55 18.09 -1.06
N LEU A 152 -6.10 17.03 -1.74
CA LEU A 152 -4.84 16.95 -2.46
C LEU A 152 -5.07 16.65 -3.95
N PRO A 153 -5.52 17.63 -4.74
CA PRO A 153 -5.95 17.38 -6.12
C PRO A 153 -4.82 16.94 -7.06
N LYS A 154 -3.56 17.20 -6.73
CA LYS A 154 -2.40 16.81 -7.54
C LYS A 154 -1.94 15.37 -7.26
N ILE A 155 -2.25 14.80 -6.08
CA ILE A 155 -1.87 13.43 -5.74
C ILE A 155 -2.67 12.41 -6.57
N SER A 156 -2.00 11.35 -6.99
CA SER A 156 -2.65 10.17 -7.55
C SER A 156 -3.38 9.39 -6.45
N VAL A 157 -4.61 8.97 -6.76
CA VAL A 157 -5.36 8.08 -5.85
C VAL A 157 -5.81 6.82 -6.56
N GLY A 158 -5.96 5.73 -5.78
CA GLY A 158 -6.38 4.42 -6.25
C GLY A 158 -7.54 3.85 -5.44
N VAL A 159 -8.40 3.08 -6.09
CA VAL A 159 -9.48 2.33 -5.44
C VAL A 159 -9.12 0.86 -5.41
N LEU A 160 -9.06 0.28 -4.20
CA LEU A 160 -8.89 -1.15 -3.99
C LEU A 160 -10.22 -1.88 -4.21
N VAL A 161 -10.19 -2.93 -5.03
CA VAL A 161 -11.40 -3.72 -5.33
C VAL A 161 -11.22 -5.17 -4.89
N LYS A 162 -12.08 -5.61 -3.95
CA LYS A 162 -12.12 -7.00 -3.49
C LYS A 162 -12.57 -7.94 -4.60
N TYR A 163 -12.20 -9.21 -4.48
CA TYR A 163 -12.71 -10.23 -5.38
C TYR A 163 -14.24 -10.35 -5.29
N SER A 164 -14.87 -10.35 -6.46
CA SER A 164 -16.30 -10.65 -6.63
C SER A 164 -16.46 -11.50 -7.89
N ILE A 165 -17.34 -12.49 -7.86
CA ILE A 165 -17.66 -13.29 -9.04
C ILE A 165 -18.29 -12.46 -10.17
N TRP A 166 -18.91 -11.34 -9.83
CA TRP A 166 -19.52 -10.41 -10.78
C TRP A 166 -18.50 -9.45 -11.41
N GLY A 167 -17.24 -9.46 -10.93
CA GLY A 167 -16.19 -8.54 -11.39
C GLY A 167 -16.51 -7.07 -11.05
N ILE A 168 -16.05 -6.17 -11.92
CA ILE A 168 -16.27 -4.71 -11.81
C ILE A 168 -17.15 -4.26 -12.99
N SER A 169 -18.33 -3.67 -12.71
CA SER A 169 -19.25 -3.20 -13.75
C SER A 169 -18.68 -2.00 -14.53
N SER A 170 -19.20 -1.73 -15.74
CA SER A 170 -18.80 -0.55 -16.52
C SER A 170 -19.26 0.74 -15.86
N ALA A 171 -20.44 0.75 -15.23
CA ALA A 171 -20.93 1.88 -14.47
C ALA A 171 -19.98 2.22 -13.30
N LYS A 172 -19.51 1.19 -12.58
CA LYS A 172 -18.56 1.37 -11.49
C LYS A 172 -17.20 1.90 -11.95
N LEU A 173 -16.67 1.41 -13.06
CA LEU A 173 -15.43 1.94 -13.64
C LEU A 173 -15.59 3.41 -14.05
N LYS A 174 -16.72 3.78 -14.65
CA LYS A 174 -17.02 5.17 -15.01
C LYS A 174 -17.13 6.08 -13.77
N GLU A 175 -17.76 5.61 -12.69
CA GLU A 175 -17.82 6.33 -11.42
C GLU A 175 -16.42 6.58 -10.84
N ILE A 176 -15.60 5.53 -10.74
CA ILE A 176 -14.23 5.63 -10.20
C ILE A 176 -13.36 6.56 -11.05
N SER A 177 -13.50 6.53 -12.37
CA SER A 177 -12.70 7.36 -13.30
C SER A 177 -12.90 8.87 -13.12
N ALA A 178 -13.98 9.28 -12.46
CA ALA A 178 -14.23 10.71 -12.18
C ALA A 178 -13.23 11.31 -11.16
N TYR A 179 -12.56 10.47 -10.36
CA TYR A 179 -11.67 10.96 -9.30
C TYR A 179 -10.36 10.17 -9.14
N ALA A 180 -10.31 8.90 -9.54
CA ALA A 180 -9.16 8.04 -9.31
C ALA A 180 -8.28 7.87 -10.55
N THR A 181 -6.97 7.84 -10.33
CA THR A 181 -5.95 7.52 -11.36
C THR A 181 -5.78 6.01 -11.51
N TYR A 182 -5.98 5.25 -10.42
CA TYR A 182 -5.72 3.82 -10.36
C TYR A 182 -6.96 3.03 -9.93
N VAL A 183 -7.12 1.85 -10.51
CA VAL A 183 -7.97 0.78 -10.00
C VAL A 183 -7.07 -0.38 -9.63
N ASN A 184 -7.10 -0.78 -8.36
CA ASN A 184 -6.23 -1.82 -7.80
C ASN A 184 -7.08 -3.04 -7.42
N PRO A 185 -7.36 -3.95 -8.38
CA PRO A 185 -8.23 -5.09 -8.13
C PRO A 185 -7.48 -6.26 -7.54
N ASN A 186 -8.19 -7.10 -6.79
CA ASN A 186 -7.69 -8.42 -6.42
C ASN A 186 -7.21 -9.15 -7.68
N ARG A 187 -6.05 -9.81 -7.62
CA ARG A 187 -5.41 -10.52 -8.75
C ARG A 187 -6.33 -11.50 -9.49
N ARG A 188 -7.33 -12.07 -8.79
CA ARG A 188 -8.30 -13.02 -9.37
C ARG A 188 -9.25 -12.36 -10.37
N LEU A 189 -9.38 -11.05 -10.36
CA LEU A 189 -10.22 -10.28 -11.30
C LEU A 189 -9.50 -9.97 -12.62
N ILE A 190 -8.16 -10.12 -12.67
CA ILE A 190 -7.37 -9.68 -13.82
C ILE A 190 -7.63 -10.55 -15.04
N THR A 191 -8.16 -9.91 -16.07
CA THR A 191 -8.37 -10.46 -17.41
C THR A 191 -8.02 -9.40 -18.45
N LYS A 192 -7.69 -9.80 -19.68
CA LYS A 192 -7.45 -8.86 -20.80
C LYS A 192 -8.61 -7.89 -21.01
N LYS A 193 -9.85 -8.37 -20.85
CA LYS A 193 -11.07 -7.55 -20.96
C LYS A 193 -11.14 -6.48 -19.86
N LEU A 194 -10.84 -6.84 -18.61
CA LEU A 194 -10.88 -5.88 -17.50
C LEU A 194 -9.78 -4.81 -17.66
N VAL A 195 -8.54 -5.21 -17.93
CA VAL A 195 -7.41 -4.29 -18.15
C VAL A 195 -7.77 -3.27 -19.26
N LYS A 196 -8.25 -3.76 -20.42
CA LYS A 196 -8.68 -2.90 -21.53
C LYS A 196 -9.77 -1.91 -21.09
N ARG A 197 -10.77 -2.36 -20.32
CA ARG A 197 -11.87 -1.50 -19.84
C ARG A 197 -11.39 -0.42 -18.87
N ILE A 198 -10.44 -0.74 -17.98
CA ILE A 198 -9.84 0.24 -17.05
C ILE A 198 -9.10 1.30 -17.87
N HIS A 199 -8.25 0.90 -18.83
CA HIS A 199 -7.52 1.82 -19.71
C HIS A 199 -8.46 2.69 -20.56
N GLN A 200 -9.54 2.13 -21.10
CA GLN A 200 -10.55 2.89 -21.85
C GLN A 200 -11.25 3.99 -21.04
N ASN A 201 -11.25 3.88 -19.71
CA ASN A 201 -11.73 4.92 -18.81
C ASN A 201 -10.61 5.88 -18.32
N GLY A 202 -9.42 5.84 -18.96
CA GLY A 202 -8.29 6.71 -18.63
C GLY A 202 -7.55 6.37 -17.33
N MET A 203 -7.85 5.22 -16.73
CA MET A 203 -7.24 4.79 -15.48
C MET A 203 -6.14 3.74 -15.72
N LYS A 204 -5.28 3.56 -14.72
CA LYS A 204 -4.24 2.54 -14.65
C LYS A 204 -4.65 1.39 -13.74
N VAL A 205 -4.06 0.20 -13.94
CA VAL A 205 -4.40 -1.01 -13.17
C VAL A 205 -3.19 -1.62 -12.47
N ILE A 206 -3.31 -1.82 -11.15
CA ILE A 206 -2.28 -2.41 -10.29
C ILE A 206 -2.93 -3.54 -9.48
N PRO A 207 -2.78 -4.81 -9.88
CA PRO A 207 -3.31 -5.95 -9.11
C PRO A 207 -2.55 -6.19 -7.80
N TYR A 208 -3.29 -6.67 -6.77
CA TYR A 208 -2.74 -7.09 -5.48
C TYR A 208 -3.22 -8.50 -5.07
N ALA A 209 -2.52 -9.24 -4.25
CA ALA A 209 -1.08 -9.28 -4.21
C ALA A 209 -0.63 -10.47 -5.04
N VAL A 210 0.50 -10.36 -5.71
CA VAL A 210 1.01 -11.37 -6.64
C VAL A 210 2.28 -11.99 -6.05
N TYR A 211 2.40 -13.34 -6.12
CA TYR A 211 3.47 -14.06 -5.41
C TYR A 211 4.31 -14.97 -6.31
N ARG A 212 3.93 -15.13 -7.60
CA ARG A 212 4.55 -16.13 -8.49
C ARG A 212 5.04 -15.50 -9.77
N LYS A 213 6.29 -15.80 -10.16
CA LYS A 213 6.94 -15.30 -11.38
C LYS A 213 6.08 -15.50 -12.64
N LYS A 214 5.47 -16.69 -12.82
CA LYS A 214 4.58 -16.97 -13.97
C LYS A 214 3.36 -16.03 -13.99
N THR A 215 2.79 -15.70 -12.84
CA THR A 215 1.65 -14.77 -12.74
C THR A 215 2.08 -13.35 -13.05
N ILE A 216 3.24 -12.91 -12.55
CA ILE A 216 3.85 -11.61 -12.84
C ILE A 216 4.01 -11.43 -14.35
N GLN A 217 4.64 -12.39 -15.03
CA GLN A 217 4.83 -12.37 -16.48
C GLN A 217 3.49 -12.32 -17.24
N SER A 218 2.53 -13.15 -16.82
CA SER A 218 1.19 -13.17 -17.43
C SER A 218 0.50 -11.83 -17.31
N PHE A 219 0.56 -11.18 -16.14
CA PHE A 219 -0.10 -9.89 -15.92
C PHE A 219 0.54 -8.77 -16.72
N TYR A 220 1.85 -8.72 -16.81
CA TYR A 220 2.51 -7.77 -17.70
C TYR A 220 2.11 -7.99 -19.17
N ASN A 221 1.97 -9.25 -19.63
CA ASN A 221 1.48 -9.55 -20.99
C ASN A 221 0.02 -9.11 -21.21
N LEU A 222 -0.78 -9.01 -20.15
CA LEU A 222 -2.13 -8.45 -20.20
C LEU A 222 -2.15 -6.92 -20.17
N GLY A 223 -1.01 -6.27 -19.93
CA GLY A 223 -0.85 -4.82 -19.98
C GLY A 223 -1.11 -4.10 -18.64
N VAL A 224 -0.94 -4.77 -17.49
CA VAL A 224 -1.05 -4.09 -16.19
C VAL A 224 0.07 -3.05 -16.03
N ASP A 225 -0.21 -1.94 -15.33
CA ASP A 225 0.70 -0.80 -15.17
C ASP A 225 1.70 -0.97 -14.03
N GLY A 226 1.35 -1.82 -13.07
CA GLY A 226 2.21 -2.18 -11.94
C GLY A 226 1.77 -3.47 -11.29
N ILE A 227 2.55 -3.99 -10.36
CA ILE A 227 2.26 -5.21 -9.61
C ILE A 227 2.65 -4.99 -8.15
N ILE A 228 1.73 -5.26 -7.23
CA ILE A 228 1.97 -5.32 -5.78
C ILE A 228 2.39 -6.75 -5.44
N CYS A 229 3.63 -6.93 -4.93
CA CYS A 229 4.24 -8.25 -4.73
C CYS A 229 5.07 -8.31 -3.45
N ASP A 230 4.96 -9.45 -2.72
CA ASP A 230 5.79 -9.73 -1.54
C ASP A 230 7.26 -10.00 -1.90
N TYR A 231 7.52 -10.31 -3.19
CA TYR A 231 8.83 -10.68 -3.74
C TYR A 231 9.22 -9.68 -4.85
N PRO A 232 9.68 -8.46 -4.52
CA PRO A 232 9.96 -7.42 -5.51
C PRO A 232 11.11 -7.76 -6.47
N ASP A 233 12.04 -8.64 -6.08
CA ASP A 233 13.09 -9.20 -6.94
C ASP A 233 12.51 -9.94 -8.14
N LEU A 234 11.46 -10.76 -7.96
CA LEU A 234 10.79 -11.48 -9.06
C LEU A 234 10.15 -10.52 -10.07
N VAL A 235 9.65 -9.38 -9.60
CA VAL A 235 9.11 -8.34 -10.48
C VAL A 235 10.22 -7.67 -11.25
N ALA A 236 11.31 -7.27 -10.58
CA ALA A 236 12.48 -6.65 -11.20
C ALA A 236 13.14 -7.55 -12.25
N GLU A 237 13.29 -8.86 -11.98
CA GLU A 237 13.79 -9.84 -12.94
C GLU A 237 12.89 -9.95 -14.18
N THR A 238 11.56 -9.99 -13.96
CA THR A 238 10.59 -10.10 -15.06
C THR A 238 10.60 -8.85 -15.94
N GLN A 239 10.80 -7.66 -15.35
CA GLN A 239 10.91 -6.41 -16.11
C GLN A 239 12.18 -6.36 -16.99
N LYS A 240 13.30 -6.88 -16.50
CA LYS A 240 14.57 -6.92 -17.27
C LYS A 240 14.53 -7.90 -18.44
N ALA A 241 13.69 -8.94 -18.36
CA ALA A 241 13.57 -9.97 -19.40
C ALA A 241 12.59 -9.58 -20.54
N ARG A 242 12.01 -8.40 -20.50
CA ARG A 242 11.09 -7.83 -21.51
C ARG A 242 11.78 -6.85 -22.43
#